data_faf4ebe78563d16a176c72d4ff527e7e
#
_entry.id   faf4ebe78563d16a176c72d4ff527e7e
#
_cell.length_a   1.000
_cell.length_b   1.000
_cell.length_c   1.000
_cell.angle_alpha   90.00
_cell.angle_beta   90.00
_cell.angle_gamma   90.00
#
_symmetry.space_group_name_H-M   'P 1'
#
loop_
_entity.id
_entity.type
_entity.pdbx_description
1 polymer ?
#
loop_
_entity_poly.entity_id
_entity_poly.type
_entity_poly.pdbx_seq_one_letter_code
_entity_poly.pdbx_strand_id
1 'polypeptide(L)'
;MSKFFKVLIVFALVLAAVGYGFWRKNIYSKEELKLEIFGPREAALGQEVEYVVKYKNNGDFRLESPSLVFTAPDFSIKDDKIFTKEVLDAEKLGGAIYPGEEKSYTFKFRVAGKAGEAKIAKASVSYQPKNLSARYESSTTFTTIMKEAPLDLEMDLSSTVEADKSFHLKINYFSNVDWLLTDLRVSVDYPA
;
A
#
# COMPACT_ATOMS: atom_id res chain seq x y z
N MET A 1 13.79 1.74 -63.74
CA MET A 1 14.29 1.01 -62.55
C MET A 1 14.62 -0.40 -62.92
N SER A 2 15.87 -0.83 -62.75
CA SER A 2 16.31 -2.20 -63.11
C SER A 2 15.61 -3.24 -62.21
N LYS A 3 15.41 -4.45 -62.74
CA LYS A 3 14.80 -5.54 -61.94
C LYS A 3 15.55 -5.79 -60.62
N PHE A 4 16.87 -5.60 -60.64
CA PHE A 4 17.75 -5.70 -59.47
C PHE A 4 17.40 -4.67 -58.37
N PHE A 5 17.13 -3.42 -58.75
CA PHE A 5 16.74 -2.39 -57.77
C PHE A 5 15.39 -2.65 -57.09
N LYS A 6 14.42 -3.21 -57.82
CA LYS A 6 13.14 -3.61 -57.26
C LYS A 6 13.30 -4.75 -56.23
N VAL A 7 14.14 -5.74 -56.53
CA VAL A 7 14.43 -6.85 -55.59
C VAL A 7 15.11 -6.34 -54.30
N LEU A 8 16.06 -5.39 -54.45
CA LEU A 8 16.76 -4.80 -53.31
C LEU A 8 15.81 -4.03 -52.35
N ILE A 9 14.85 -3.28 -52.93
CA ILE A 9 13.84 -2.56 -52.15
C ILE A 9 12.94 -3.55 -51.39
N VAL A 10 12.45 -4.62 -52.03
CA VAL A 10 11.63 -5.63 -51.39
C VAL A 10 12.38 -6.32 -50.24
N PHE A 11 13.64 -6.64 -50.43
CA PHE A 11 14.50 -7.25 -49.41
C PHE A 11 14.71 -6.30 -48.22
N ALA A 12 14.95 -5.01 -48.45
CA ALA A 12 15.09 -4.00 -47.42
C ALA A 12 13.79 -3.82 -46.59
N LEU A 13 12.63 -3.85 -47.26
CA LEU A 13 11.33 -3.78 -46.60
C LEU A 13 11.05 -5.02 -45.72
N VAL A 14 11.42 -6.20 -46.18
CA VAL A 14 11.29 -7.45 -45.41
C VAL A 14 12.19 -7.39 -44.16
N LEU A 15 13.45 -6.96 -44.30
CA LEU A 15 14.37 -6.81 -43.18
C LEU A 15 13.86 -5.77 -42.18
N ALA A 16 13.33 -4.64 -42.67
CA ALA A 16 12.73 -3.61 -41.79
C ALA A 16 11.49 -4.13 -41.04
N ALA A 17 10.64 -4.91 -41.72
CA ALA A 17 9.46 -5.51 -41.10
C ALA A 17 9.83 -6.57 -40.04
N VAL A 18 10.81 -7.42 -40.31
CA VAL A 18 11.33 -8.40 -39.36
C VAL A 18 12.01 -7.72 -38.18
N GLY A 19 12.86 -6.70 -38.45
CA GLY A 19 13.54 -5.93 -37.43
C GLY A 19 12.53 -5.18 -36.52
N TYR A 20 11.51 -4.58 -37.11
CA TYR A 20 10.44 -3.91 -36.37
C TYR A 20 9.62 -4.89 -35.51
N GLY A 21 9.26 -6.06 -36.06
CA GLY A 21 8.55 -7.10 -35.31
C GLY A 21 9.36 -7.64 -34.14
N PHE A 22 10.67 -7.84 -34.33
CA PHE A 22 11.58 -8.27 -33.27
C PHE A 22 11.78 -7.18 -32.21
N TRP A 23 11.93 -5.92 -32.61
CA TRP A 23 12.06 -4.79 -31.71
C TRP A 23 10.80 -4.60 -30.87
N ARG A 24 9.61 -4.66 -31.47
CA ARG A 24 8.32 -4.53 -30.77
C ARG A 24 8.09 -5.62 -29.74
N LYS A 25 8.51 -6.86 -30.00
CA LYS A 25 8.39 -7.97 -29.05
C LYS A 25 9.35 -7.86 -27.85
N ASN A 26 10.44 -7.11 -27.97
CA ASN A 26 11.45 -6.98 -26.93
C ASN A 26 11.32 -5.68 -26.10
N ILE A 27 10.34 -4.83 -26.39
CA ILE A 27 10.07 -3.67 -25.56
C ILE A 27 9.23 -4.11 -24.36
N TYR A 28 9.81 -4.01 -23.18
CA TYR A 28 9.11 -4.17 -21.91
C TYR A 28 8.47 -2.85 -21.51
N SER A 29 7.18 -2.84 -21.16
CA SER A 29 6.48 -1.71 -20.57
C SER A 29 6.28 -1.94 -19.07
N LYS A 30 6.46 -0.91 -18.25
CA LYS A 30 6.14 -0.95 -16.81
C LYS A 30 4.66 -1.24 -16.55
N GLU A 31 3.80 -0.96 -17.50
CA GLU A 31 2.36 -1.20 -17.44
C GLU A 31 1.99 -2.68 -17.50
N GLU A 32 2.94 -3.54 -17.89
CA GLU A 32 2.71 -4.99 -17.94
C GLU A 32 2.54 -5.61 -16.54
N LEU A 33 3.16 -5.05 -15.49
CA LEU A 33 2.85 -5.42 -14.12
C LEU A 33 1.77 -4.49 -13.57
N LYS A 34 0.53 -4.99 -13.53
CA LYS A 34 -0.58 -4.31 -12.86
C LYS A 34 -0.43 -4.46 -11.36
N LEU A 35 -0.45 -3.35 -10.62
CA LEU A 35 -0.35 -3.30 -9.17
C LEU A 35 -1.49 -2.45 -8.62
N GLU A 36 -2.25 -2.99 -7.68
CA GLU A 36 -3.42 -2.34 -7.07
C GLU A 36 -3.39 -2.52 -5.55
N ILE A 37 -3.89 -1.52 -4.83
CA ILE A 37 -4.19 -1.62 -3.40
C ILE A 37 -5.70 -1.48 -3.24
N PHE A 38 -6.28 -2.37 -2.45
CA PHE A 38 -7.66 -2.30 -1.97
C PHE A 38 -7.63 -2.09 -0.47
N GLY A 39 -8.54 -1.28 0.04
CA GLY A 39 -8.64 -0.98 1.46
C GLY A 39 -9.91 -0.21 1.78
N PRO A 40 -10.16 0.11 3.04
CA PRO A 40 -11.29 0.93 3.44
C PRO A 40 -11.08 2.39 2.99
N ARG A 41 -12.10 2.99 2.40
CA ARG A 41 -12.06 4.43 2.04
C ARG A 41 -12.09 5.33 3.27
N GLU A 42 -12.63 4.82 4.38
CA GLU A 42 -12.80 5.51 5.63
C GLU A 42 -12.48 4.56 6.78
N ALA A 43 -11.91 5.07 7.86
CA ALA A 43 -11.61 4.30 9.07
C ALA A 43 -11.78 5.18 10.31
N ALA A 44 -12.30 4.60 11.38
CA ALA A 44 -12.35 5.28 12.67
C ALA A 44 -10.98 5.21 13.38
N LEU A 45 -10.77 6.11 14.33
CA LEU A 45 -9.55 6.12 15.16
C LEU A 45 -9.37 4.77 15.87
N GLY A 46 -8.19 4.16 15.73
CA GLY A 46 -7.84 2.89 16.37
C GLY A 46 -8.52 1.66 15.78
N GLN A 47 -9.34 1.82 14.74
CA GLN A 47 -9.94 0.71 14.03
C GLN A 47 -8.85 -0.12 13.35
N GLU A 48 -8.98 -1.47 13.43
CA GLU A 48 -8.17 -2.35 12.60
C GLU A 48 -8.62 -2.24 11.14
N VAL A 49 -7.68 -1.97 10.26
CA VAL A 49 -7.89 -1.84 8.83
C VAL A 49 -7.16 -2.95 8.09
N GLU A 50 -7.74 -3.38 6.99
CA GLU A 50 -7.17 -4.39 6.12
C GLU A 50 -6.89 -3.78 4.75
N TYR A 51 -5.63 -3.87 4.30
CA TYR A 51 -5.23 -3.52 2.96
C TYR A 51 -4.82 -4.76 2.19
N VAL A 52 -5.34 -4.92 0.99
CA VAL A 52 -5.00 -6.02 0.09
C VAL A 52 -4.20 -5.45 -1.08
N VAL A 53 -2.95 -5.84 -1.19
CA VAL A 53 -2.11 -5.53 -2.34
C VAL A 53 -2.22 -6.67 -3.33
N LYS A 54 -2.67 -6.36 -4.53
CA LYS A 54 -2.84 -7.31 -5.62
C LYS A 54 -1.93 -6.94 -6.78
N TYR A 55 -1.21 -7.92 -7.32
CA TYR A 55 -0.45 -7.71 -8.53
C TYR A 55 -0.75 -8.81 -9.55
N LYS A 56 -0.61 -8.46 -10.84
CA LYS A 56 -0.77 -9.36 -11.96
C LYS A 56 0.27 -9.05 -13.04
N ASN A 57 0.96 -10.07 -13.50
CA ASN A 57 1.83 -9.97 -14.66
C ASN A 57 1.00 -10.14 -15.94
N ASN A 58 0.72 -9.04 -16.61
CA ASN A 58 0.03 -9.05 -17.91
C ASN A 58 0.99 -9.14 -19.11
N GLY A 59 2.31 -9.16 -18.82
CA GLY A 59 3.36 -9.24 -19.85
C GLY A 59 3.68 -10.67 -20.26
N ASP A 60 4.48 -10.79 -21.33
CA ASP A 60 4.89 -12.05 -21.91
C ASP A 60 6.15 -12.65 -21.24
N PHE A 61 6.81 -11.90 -20.36
CA PHE A 61 8.05 -12.30 -19.72
C PHE A 61 7.87 -12.62 -18.25
N ARG A 62 8.59 -13.65 -17.78
CA ARG A 62 8.72 -13.96 -16.38
C ARG A 62 9.49 -12.84 -15.68
N LEU A 63 9.00 -12.41 -14.52
CA LEU A 63 9.62 -11.38 -13.69
C LEU A 63 10.40 -12.06 -12.56
N GLU A 64 11.72 -11.87 -12.56
CA GLU A 64 12.64 -12.53 -11.65
C GLU A 64 12.95 -11.66 -10.45
N SER A 65 13.31 -12.30 -9.33
CA SER A 65 13.69 -11.65 -8.07
C SER A 65 12.72 -10.54 -7.64
N PRO A 66 11.39 -10.81 -7.62
CA PRO A 66 10.42 -9.80 -7.19
C PRO A 66 10.60 -9.47 -5.71
N SER A 67 10.33 -8.21 -5.37
CA SER A 67 10.26 -7.74 -3.98
C SER A 67 9.11 -6.77 -3.86
N LEU A 68 8.15 -7.09 -2.99
CA LEU A 68 7.01 -6.24 -2.66
C LEU A 68 7.31 -5.48 -1.36
N VAL A 69 7.22 -4.17 -1.41
CA VAL A 69 7.30 -3.29 -0.25
C VAL A 69 5.93 -2.66 -0.05
N PHE A 70 5.32 -2.94 1.09
CA PHE A 70 4.14 -2.23 1.55
C PHE A 70 4.56 -1.21 2.60
N THR A 71 4.24 0.06 2.38
CA THR A 71 4.44 1.16 3.32
C THR A 71 3.09 1.54 3.88
N ALA A 72 2.95 1.37 5.19
CA ALA A 72 1.74 1.72 5.90
C ALA A 72 1.60 3.25 6.02
N PRO A 73 0.38 3.77 6.20
CA PRO A 73 0.17 5.16 6.56
C PRO A 73 0.89 5.54 7.85
N ASP A 74 1.18 6.82 8.04
CA ASP A 74 1.76 7.33 9.27
C ASP A 74 0.86 7.03 10.47
N PHE A 75 1.51 6.75 11.62
CA PHE A 75 0.87 6.36 12.88
C PHE A 75 0.08 5.03 12.80
N SER A 76 0.53 4.12 11.96
CA SER A 76 0.04 2.74 11.95
C SER A 76 0.66 1.93 13.09
N ILE A 77 -0.14 1.04 13.70
CA ILE A 77 0.23 0.20 14.84
C ILE A 77 -0.13 -1.25 14.52
N LYS A 78 0.83 -2.15 14.64
CA LYS A 78 0.66 -3.60 14.50
C LYS A 78 1.36 -4.27 15.68
N ASP A 79 0.65 -5.18 16.37
CA ASP A 79 1.19 -5.89 17.54
C ASP A 79 1.79 -4.93 18.59
N ASP A 80 1.04 -3.84 18.90
CA ASP A 80 1.41 -2.76 19.84
C ASP A 80 2.73 -2.04 19.54
N LYS A 81 3.22 -2.15 18.29
CA LYS A 81 4.42 -1.46 17.79
C LYS A 81 4.08 -0.58 16.60
N ILE A 82 4.89 0.48 16.43
CA ILE A 82 4.79 1.33 15.23
C ILE A 82 5.08 0.47 14.00
N PHE A 83 4.13 0.46 13.09
CA PHE A 83 4.22 -0.26 11.82
C PHE A 83 4.41 0.73 10.67
N THR A 84 5.59 0.75 10.08
CA THR A 84 5.92 1.67 8.99
C THR A 84 5.93 0.99 7.63
N LYS A 85 6.52 -0.21 7.56
CA LYS A 85 6.63 -0.95 6.31
C LYS A 85 6.83 -2.45 6.55
N GLU A 86 6.43 -3.23 5.58
CA GLU A 86 6.73 -4.67 5.47
C GLU A 86 7.32 -4.97 4.09
N VAL A 87 8.35 -5.80 4.07
CA VAL A 87 9.04 -6.22 2.84
C VAL A 87 8.86 -7.72 2.67
N LEU A 88 8.29 -8.09 1.53
CA LEU A 88 8.18 -9.48 1.09
C LEU A 88 9.17 -9.68 -0.05
N ASP A 89 10.21 -10.47 0.20
CA ASP A 89 11.20 -10.86 -0.79
C ASP A 89 10.68 -11.94 -1.75
N ALA A 90 11.51 -12.32 -2.72
CA ALA A 90 11.13 -13.32 -3.71
C ALA A 90 10.75 -14.67 -3.10
N GLU A 91 11.34 -15.07 -1.98
CA GLU A 91 11.03 -16.33 -1.30
C GLU A 91 9.61 -16.30 -0.72
N LYS A 92 9.25 -15.24 0.00
CA LYS A 92 7.90 -15.03 0.56
C LYS A 92 6.85 -14.84 -0.53
N LEU A 93 7.23 -14.30 -1.68
CA LEU A 93 6.36 -14.15 -2.84
C LEU A 93 6.20 -15.45 -3.66
N GLY A 94 6.93 -16.52 -3.29
CA GLY A 94 6.88 -17.80 -3.99
C GLY A 94 7.70 -17.85 -5.28
N GLY A 95 8.76 -17.04 -5.38
CA GLY A 95 9.68 -17.03 -6.50
C GLY A 95 9.35 -16.00 -7.58
N ALA A 96 9.70 -16.30 -8.83
CA ALA A 96 9.43 -15.44 -9.96
C ALA A 96 7.92 -15.33 -10.27
N ILE A 97 7.50 -14.22 -10.86
CA ILE A 97 6.11 -13.99 -11.27
C ILE A 97 5.97 -14.36 -12.76
N TYR A 98 5.20 -15.38 -13.05
CA TYR A 98 5.01 -15.86 -14.41
C TYR A 98 3.98 -15.03 -15.20
N PRO A 99 4.01 -15.05 -16.54
CA PRO A 99 2.99 -14.45 -17.38
C PRO A 99 1.58 -14.91 -16.99
N GLY A 100 0.65 -13.96 -16.81
CA GLY A 100 -0.72 -14.22 -16.38
C GLY A 100 -0.90 -14.50 -14.89
N GLU A 101 0.19 -14.70 -14.14
CA GLU A 101 0.12 -14.97 -12.69
C GLU A 101 -0.38 -13.74 -11.93
N GLU A 102 -1.30 -14.00 -11.01
CA GLU A 102 -1.91 -13.02 -10.14
C GLU A 102 -1.81 -13.48 -8.68
N LYS A 103 -1.40 -12.59 -7.79
CA LYS A 103 -1.33 -12.85 -6.34
C LYS A 103 -1.82 -11.66 -5.55
N SER A 104 -2.25 -11.92 -4.31
CA SER A 104 -2.65 -10.91 -3.35
C SER A 104 -2.04 -11.16 -2.00
N TYR A 105 -1.71 -10.08 -1.29
CA TYR A 105 -1.17 -10.09 0.07
C TYR A 105 -1.94 -9.12 0.93
N THR A 106 -2.27 -9.57 2.14
CA THR A 106 -3.10 -8.82 3.08
C THR A 106 -2.25 -8.28 4.21
N PHE A 107 -2.45 -7.00 4.52
CA PHE A 107 -1.78 -6.28 5.61
C PHE A 107 -2.85 -5.76 6.58
N LYS A 108 -2.79 -6.18 7.86
CA LYS A 108 -3.71 -5.78 8.92
C LYS A 108 -2.96 -4.98 9.97
N PHE A 109 -3.50 -3.84 10.33
CA PHE A 109 -2.95 -2.96 11.36
C PHE A 109 -3.99 -1.92 11.78
N ARG A 110 -3.76 -1.23 12.88
CA ARG A 110 -4.59 -0.11 13.33
C ARG A 110 -3.99 1.19 12.84
N VAL A 111 -4.83 2.16 12.48
CA VAL A 111 -4.41 3.49 12.05
C VAL A 111 -4.87 4.52 13.06
N ALA A 112 -3.97 5.42 13.44
CA ALA A 112 -4.28 6.58 14.26
C ALA A 112 -4.16 7.86 13.42
N GLY A 113 -4.99 8.87 13.76
CA GLY A 113 -5.01 10.14 13.07
C GLY A 113 -6.16 11.02 13.53
N LYS A 114 -6.20 12.24 13.00
CA LYS A 114 -7.28 13.18 13.28
C LYS A 114 -8.44 12.99 12.31
N ALA A 115 -9.64 13.34 12.73
CA ALA A 115 -10.80 13.37 11.85
C ALA A 115 -10.54 14.21 10.59
N GLY A 116 -10.94 13.70 9.42
CA GLY A 116 -10.70 14.32 8.12
C GLY A 116 -9.27 14.14 7.57
N GLU A 117 -8.34 13.59 8.34
CA GLU A 117 -6.97 13.36 7.89
C GLU A 117 -6.90 12.24 6.84
N ALA A 118 -6.18 12.51 5.74
CA ALA A 118 -5.92 11.52 4.70
C ALA A 118 -4.72 10.65 5.07
N LYS A 119 -4.91 9.35 5.14
CA LYS A 119 -3.90 8.32 5.42
C LYS A 119 -3.55 7.59 4.14
N ILE A 120 -2.30 7.68 3.72
CA ILE A 120 -1.84 7.14 2.44
C ILE A 120 -1.03 5.87 2.65
N ALA A 121 -1.53 4.75 2.16
CA ALA A 121 -0.79 3.51 2.01
C ALA A 121 -0.10 3.49 0.64
N LYS A 122 1.10 2.93 0.56
CA LYS A 122 1.85 2.76 -0.70
C LYS A 122 2.30 1.32 -0.84
N ALA A 123 2.18 0.76 -2.04
CA ALA A 123 2.84 -0.49 -2.40
C ALA A 123 3.76 -0.26 -3.59
N SER A 124 4.92 -0.91 -3.57
CA SER A 124 5.81 -0.98 -4.72
C SER A 124 6.32 -2.40 -4.92
N VAL A 125 6.42 -2.82 -6.18
CA VAL A 125 7.01 -4.11 -6.57
C VAL A 125 8.18 -3.83 -7.47
N SER A 126 9.37 -4.24 -7.03
CA SER A 126 10.57 -4.22 -7.84
C SER A 126 10.84 -5.62 -8.40
N TYR A 127 11.27 -5.71 -9.65
CA TYR A 127 11.45 -6.97 -10.36
C TYR A 127 12.41 -6.80 -11.55
N GLN A 128 12.87 -7.91 -12.11
CA GLN A 128 13.70 -7.96 -13.29
C GLN A 128 13.06 -8.85 -14.35
N PRO A 129 12.63 -8.33 -15.52
CA PRO A 129 12.16 -9.18 -16.62
C PRO A 129 13.29 -10.09 -17.09
N LYS A 130 12.96 -11.37 -17.35
CA LYS A 130 13.95 -12.40 -17.69
C LYS A 130 14.83 -12.04 -18.90
N ASN A 131 14.30 -11.27 -19.84
CA ASN A 131 15.00 -10.86 -21.08
C ASN A 131 15.84 -9.58 -20.93
N LEU A 132 15.86 -8.96 -19.75
CA LEU A 132 16.51 -7.67 -19.50
C LEU A 132 17.44 -7.75 -18.27
N SER A 133 18.51 -6.96 -18.30
CA SER A 133 19.41 -6.82 -17.14
C SER A 133 18.95 -5.74 -16.16
N ALA A 134 18.04 -4.87 -16.58
CA ALA A 134 17.54 -3.78 -15.77
C ALA A 134 16.47 -4.23 -14.77
N ARG A 135 16.48 -3.64 -13.57
CA ARG A 135 15.37 -3.76 -12.62
C ARG A 135 14.35 -2.66 -12.87
N TYR A 136 13.09 -3.04 -12.73
CA TYR A 136 11.95 -2.15 -12.85
C TYR A 136 11.22 -2.07 -11.52
N GLU A 137 10.47 -1.00 -11.33
CA GLU A 137 9.61 -0.81 -10.17
C GLU A 137 8.25 -0.28 -10.63
N SER A 138 7.19 -0.93 -10.17
CA SER A 138 5.81 -0.46 -10.27
C SER A 138 5.33 -0.05 -8.88
N SER A 139 4.63 1.07 -8.76
CA SER A 139 4.11 1.54 -7.48
C SER A 139 2.70 2.09 -7.61
N THR A 140 1.95 1.98 -6.51
CA THR A 140 0.60 2.49 -6.39
C THR A 140 0.33 2.97 -4.97
N THR A 141 -0.69 3.80 -4.79
CA THR A 141 -1.10 4.33 -3.48
C THR A 141 -2.59 4.15 -3.28
N PHE A 142 -3.01 4.11 -2.02
CA PHE A 142 -4.40 4.11 -1.62
C PHE A 142 -4.60 5.09 -0.47
N THR A 143 -5.69 5.87 -0.51
CA THR A 143 -6.00 6.87 0.52
C THR A 143 -7.21 6.43 1.32
N THR A 144 -7.07 6.42 2.65
CA THR A 144 -8.14 6.22 3.63
C THR A 144 -8.36 7.55 4.38
N ILE A 145 -9.60 7.99 4.51
CA ILE A 145 -9.95 9.18 5.28
C ILE A 145 -10.31 8.76 6.70
N MET A 146 -9.69 9.42 7.69
CA MET A 146 -10.02 9.16 9.08
C MET A 146 -11.35 9.80 9.44
N LYS A 147 -12.26 9.00 10.03
CA LYS A 147 -13.50 9.49 10.65
C LYS A 147 -13.25 9.93 12.09
N GLU A 148 -14.19 10.70 12.61
CA GLU A 148 -14.23 11.03 14.03
C GLU A 148 -14.31 9.76 14.88
N ALA A 149 -13.68 9.80 16.06
CA ALA A 149 -13.87 8.74 17.03
C ALA A 149 -15.36 8.74 17.46
N PRO A 150 -15.97 7.57 17.69
CA PRO A 150 -17.35 7.48 18.15
C PRO A 150 -17.58 8.20 19.49
N LEU A 151 -16.52 8.37 20.26
CA LEU A 151 -16.52 8.98 21.58
C LEU A 151 -15.29 9.86 21.75
N ASP A 152 -15.51 11.11 22.13
CA ASP A 152 -14.45 12.02 22.55
C ASP A 152 -14.39 12.09 24.09
N LEU A 153 -13.17 12.18 24.61
CA LEU A 153 -12.89 12.34 26.04
C LEU A 153 -12.06 13.60 26.25
N GLU A 154 -12.54 14.46 27.12
CA GLU A 154 -11.81 15.63 27.61
C GLU A 154 -11.52 15.46 29.09
N MET A 155 -10.25 15.60 29.46
CA MET A 155 -9.83 15.61 30.85
C MET A 155 -9.50 17.05 31.30
N ASP A 156 -10.19 17.50 32.36
CA ASP A 156 -9.91 18.77 33.00
C ASP A 156 -9.17 18.47 34.32
N LEU A 157 -7.89 18.77 34.33
CA LEU A 157 -6.99 18.57 35.45
C LEU A 157 -6.21 19.84 35.71
N SER A 158 -6.08 20.22 37.00
CA SER A 158 -5.24 21.36 37.42
C SER A 158 -3.79 21.14 36.95
N SER A 159 -3.18 22.17 36.34
CA SER A 159 -1.80 22.13 35.86
C SER A 159 -0.76 21.99 36.99
N THR A 160 -1.16 22.28 38.22
CA THR A 160 -0.34 22.16 39.44
C THR A 160 -1.14 21.45 40.52
N VAL A 161 -0.54 20.46 41.16
CA VAL A 161 -1.11 19.74 42.29
C VAL A 161 -0.15 19.85 43.46
N GLU A 162 -0.66 20.20 44.64
CA GLU A 162 0.14 20.24 45.87
C GLU A 162 0.20 18.82 46.46
N ALA A 163 1.39 18.46 46.99
CA ALA A 163 1.55 17.20 47.71
C ALA A 163 0.61 17.12 48.92
N ASP A 164 0.09 15.94 49.21
CA ASP A 164 -0.83 15.66 50.33
C ASP A 164 -2.18 16.40 50.28
N LYS A 165 -2.56 17.00 49.14
CA LYS A 165 -3.88 17.57 48.92
C LYS A 165 -4.70 16.76 47.93
N SER A 166 -6.00 16.64 48.22
CA SER A 166 -6.93 16.08 47.25
C SER A 166 -7.13 17.02 46.06
N PHE A 167 -7.20 16.49 44.88
CA PHE A 167 -7.57 17.22 43.67
C PHE A 167 -8.76 16.55 42.97
N HIS A 168 -9.41 17.29 42.11
CA HIS A 168 -10.55 16.78 41.35
C HIS A 168 -10.12 16.62 39.90
N LEU A 169 -10.29 15.40 39.38
CA LEU A 169 -10.20 15.10 37.96
C LEU A 169 -11.63 15.06 37.39
N LYS A 170 -11.90 15.94 36.43
CA LYS A 170 -13.16 15.91 35.69
C LYS A 170 -12.94 15.33 34.33
N ILE A 171 -13.72 14.30 33.98
CA ILE A 171 -13.72 13.66 32.65
C ILE A 171 -15.07 13.98 32.02
N ASN A 172 -15.03 14.71 30.92
CA ASN A 172 -16.18 14.93 30.06
C ASN A 172 -16.10 13.95 28.90
N TYR A 173 -17.22 13.41 28.50
CA TYR A 173 -17.30 12.55 27.32
C TYR A 173 -18.42 13.02 26.41
N PHE A 174 -18.21 12.92 25.10
CA PHE A 174 -19.14 13.35 24.06
C PHE A 174 -19.29 12.24 23.05
N SER A 175 -20.54 11.85 22.76
CA SER A 175 -20.84 10.92 21.67
C SER A 175 -20.87 11.67 20.34
N ASN A 176 -20.09 11.20 19.37
CA ASN A 176 -20.06 11.72 18.00
C ASN A 176 -20.95 10.88 17.07
N VAL A 177 -21.75 9.98 17.64
CA VAL A 177 -22.62 9.06 16.89
C VAL A 177 -24.05 9.12 17.44
N ASP A 178 -25.02 8.83 16.59
CA ASP A 178 -26.45 8.88 16.90
C ASP A 178 -27.03 7.53 17.39
N TRP A 179 -26.18 6.47 17.46
CA TRP A 179 -26.56 5.18 18.05
C TRP A 179 -26.03 5.01 19.47
N LEU A 180 -26.66 4.12 20.21
CA LEU A 180 -26.32 3.84 21.60
C LEU A 180 -24.96 3.14 21.71
N LEU A 181 -24.03 3.78 22.43
CA LEU A 181 -22.78 3.15 22.86
C LEU A 181 -23.01 2.43 24.18
N THR A 182 -22.77 1.09 24.20
CA THR A 182 -22.98 0.24 25.39
C THR A 182 -21.63 -0.21 25.95
N ASP A 183 -21.65 -0.64 27.22
CA ASP A 183 -20.49 -1.23 27.92
C ASP A 183 -19.23 -0.31 27.97
N LEU A 184 -19.46 0.98 28.02
CA LEU A 184 -18.37 1.97 28.15
C LEU A 184 -17.68 1.80 29.50
N ARG A 185 -16.35 1.70 29.49
CA ARG A 185 -15.51 1.67 30.69
C ARG A 185 -14.43 2.73 30.60
N VAL A 186 -14.34 3.57 31.62
CA VAL A 186 -13.23 4.51 31.79
C VAL A 186 -12.30 3.94 32.86
N SER A 187 -11.03 3.79 32.57
CA SER A 187 -9.97 3.40 33.50
C SER A 187 -8.98 4.54 33.63
N VAL A 188 -8.65 4.91 34.87
CA VAL A 188 -7.66 5.97 35.15
C VAL A 188 -6.51 5.31 35.91
N ASP A 189 -5.34 5.26 35.27
CA ASP A 189 -4.11 4.82 35.91
C ASP A 189 -3.34 6.05 36.42
N TYR A 190 -2.89 6.02 37.66
CA TYR A 190 -2.10 7.08 38.27
C TYR A 190 -0.80 6.49 38.83
N PRO A 191 0.31 7.24 38.76
CA PRO A 191 1.57 6.81 39.36
C PRO A 191 1.43 6.71 40.88
N ALA A 192 2.04 5.66 41.45
CA ALA A 192 2.09 5.43 42.91
C ALA A 192 3.14 6.30 43.56
#